data_9d4e45c25c584563d0e727bd9369e4f7
#
_entry.id   9d4e45c25c584563d0e727bd9369e4f7
#
_cell.length_a   1.000
_cell.length_b   1.000
_cell.length_c   1.000
_cell.angle_alpha   90.00
_cell.angle_beta   90.00
_cell.angle_gamma   90.00
#
_symmetry.space_group_name_H-M   'P 1'
#
loop_
_entity.id
_entity.type
_entity.pdbx_description
1 polymer ?
#
loop_
_entity_poly.entity_id
_entity_poly.type
_entity_poly.pdbx_seq_one_letter_code
_entity_poly.pdbx_strand_id
1 'polypeptide(L)'
;MDLTTSLTEYVRAAFSGLYIRTLEPQEALREIAQQAHTQQWRLATWDIDRGLQVGDTTVAAGDPLAAIRSLPSLATTERATSLLVLRNFHRFLGGAEVIQALEHQLALGKTSRTFVVILAPVVQLPLELERLFVVIDHALPDRAQLADIARGVATELGELPEGDRLERVLEAASGLTRSEAEGAFSLSLTRHGGLEPTTLWELKTQTLLKSGLLALHRGGESFSQLGGLDSLKAFCLRALRSSIQRPAPARARGVLLLGVSGTGKSAFAKALGHETGRPTLVLDVGALMGSLVGQSEERTRQALQIVDAMAPAVLMIDEVEKALAGVATSGQTDSGVTSRMFGSLLSWLNDHTSDVFVVCTANDVRRLPPEFSRAERFDGVFFLDLPGSEQKQKIWELGIVHFALDPQQRRPADDQWTGAEIRACCRLAALLDVPLMQAAQQVVPVAVTAAESVETLRTWASGRCLSADQTGLFTRVVTSASAPRRRVTRDPSTN
;
A
#
# COMPACT_ATOMS: atom_id res chain seq x y z
N MET A 1 17.91 12.91 -2.14
CA MET A 1 19.32 13.10 -2.56
C MET A 1 19.78 11.82 -3.22
N ASP A 2 20.58 11.92 -4.27
CA ASP A 2 21.19 10.77 -4.94
C ASP A 2 22.26 10.14 -4.04
N LEU A 3 22.48 8.82 -4.16
CA LEU A 3 23.43 8.05 -3.37
C LEU A 3 24.84 8.64 -3.46
N THR A 4 25.27 8.97 -4.67
CA THR A 4 26.63 9.48 -4.96
C THR A 4 26.87 10.85 -4.32
N THR A 5 25.88 11.72 -4.33
CA THR A 5 25.92 13.04 -3.67
C THR A 5 26.02 12.88 -2.16
N SER A 6 25.11 12.09 -1.56
CA SER A 6 25.11 11.85 -0.11
C SER A 6 26.40 11.19 0.37
N LEU A 7 26.88 10.17 -0.36
CA LEU A 7 28.15 9.51 -0.06
C LEU A 7 29.31 10.50 -0.04
N THR A 8 29.37 11.38 -1.06
CA THR A 8 30.44 12.37 -1.16
C THR A 8 30.40 13.37 -0.02
N GLU A 9 29.22 13.86 0.35
CA GLU A 9 29.05 14.80 1.46
C GLU A 9 29.50 14.19 2.79
N TYR A 10 29.05 12.97 3.10
CA TYR A 10 29.41 12.32 4.37
C TYR A 10 30.90 11.94 4.43
N VAL A 11 31.49 11.48 3.33
CA VAL A 11 32.93 11.19 3.27
C VAL A 11 33.75 12.48 3.44
N ARG A 12 33.34 13.60 2.83
CA ARG A 12 34.00 14.90 3.03
C ARG A 12 33.87 15.41 4.46
N ALA A 13 32.73 15.19 5.08
CA ALA A 13 32.44 15.56 6.47
C ALA A 13 33.07 14.58 7.50
N ALA A 14 33.84 13.56 7.03
CA ALA A 14 34.55 12.56 7.85
C ALA A 14 33.62 11.68 8.71
N PHE A 15 32.42 11.34 8.22
CA PHE A 15 31.57 10.30 8.81
C PHE A 15 32.16 8.93 8.43
N SER A 16 32.89 8.30 9.35
CA SER A 16 33.65 7.08 9.09
C SER A 16 32.78 5.82 8.91
N GLY A 17 31.55 5.83 9.41
CA GLY A 17 30.57 4.73 9.26
C GLY A 17 29.36 5.15 8.42
N LEU A 18 29.12 4.46 7.32
CA LEU A 18 27.98 4.70 6.41
C LEU A 18 27.22 3.39 6.25
N TYR A 19 25.90 3.46 6.42
CA TYR A 19 25.02 2.31 6.25
C TYR A 19 24.07 2.60 5.09
N ILE A 20 24.24 1.92 3.97
CA ILE A 20 23.39 2.10 2.79
C ILE A 20 22.33 1.01 2.78
N ARG A 21 21.09 1.41 3.00
CA ARG A 21 19.94 0.52 2.86
C ARG A 21 19.58 0.42 1.37
N THR A 22 19.73 -0.77 0.80
CA THR A 22 19.51 -1.02 -0.62
C THR A 22 18.94 -2.40 -0.90
N LEU A 23 17.98 -2.47 -1.81
CA LEU A 23 17.50 -3.71 -2.42
C LEU A 23 18.36 -4.12 -3.62
N GLU A 24 19.23 -3.22 -4.12
CA GLU A 24 20.07 -3.39 -5.30
C GLU A 24 21.57 -3.29 -4.94
N PRO A 25 22.11 -4.24 -4.18
CA PRO A 25 23.49 -4.13 -3.68
C PRO A 25 24.55 -4.11 -4.78
N GLN A 26 24.25 -4.68 -5.95
CA GLN A 26 25.17 -4.65 -7.09
C GLN A 26 25.20 -3.27 -7.75
N GLU A 27 24.04 -2.63 -7.90
CA GLU A 27 23.95 -1.31 -8.47
C GLU A 27 24.52 -0.25 -7.54
N ALA A 28 24.16 -0.30 -6.26
CA ALA A 28 24.77 0.57 -5.25
C ALA A 28 26.30 0.44 -5.25
N LEU A 29 26.83 -0.77 -5.42
CA LEU A 29 28.27 -0.99 -5.51
C LEU A 29 28.88 -0.39 -6.79
N ARG A 30 28.18 -0.46 -7.94
CA ARG A 30 28.63 0.19 -9.19
C ARG A 30 28.68 1.71 -9.02
N GLU A 31 27.63 2.31 -8.46
CA GLU A 31 27.58 3.75 -8.21
C GLU A 31 28.72 4.20 -7.27
N ILE A 32 28.93 3.44 -6.17
CA ILE A 32 30.05 3.69 -5.25
C ILE A 32 31.40 3.56 -5.96
N ALA A 33 31.59 2.54 -6.79
CA ALA A 33 32.83 2.33 -7.53
C ALA A 33 33.11 3.44 -8.54
N GLN A 34 32.08 3.87 -9.27
CA GLN A 34 32.17 4.99 -10.21
C GLN A 34 32.49 6.30 -9.48
N GLN A 35 31.85 6.55 -8.34
CA GLN A 35 32.12 7.74 -7.54
C GLN A 35 33.52 7.69 -6.92
N ALA A 36 33.95 6.52 -6.41
CA ALA A 36 35.30 6.33 -5.90
C ALA A 36 36.35 6.59 -6.96
N HIS A 37 36.14 6.12 -8.19
CA HIS A 37 37.02 6.40 -9.32
C HIS A 37 37.07 7.91 -9.64
N THR A 38 35.92 8.58 -9.72
CA THR A 38 35.83 10.03 -9.98
C THR A 38 36.52 10.86 -8.91
N GLN A 39 36.45 10.48 -7.65
CA GLN A 39 37.00 11.18 -6.51
C GLN A 39 38.44 10.70 -6.17
N GLN A 40 38.98 9.73 -6.93
CA GLN A 40 40.26 9.08 -6.69
C GLN A 40 40.39 8.43 -5.29
N TRP A 41 39.27 7.86 -4.80
CA TRP A 41 39.24 7.08 -3.57
C TRP A 41 39.68 5.64 -3.84
N ARG A 42 40.32 5.03 -2.86
CA ARG A 42 40.57 3.59 -2.89
C ARG A 42 39.31 2.85 -2.46
N LEU A 43 38.98 1.81 -3.21
CA LEU A 43 37.82 0.96 -2.94
C LEU A 43 38.26 -0.47 -2.66
N ALA A 44 37.85 -1.00 -1.53
CA ALA A 44 37.87 -2.41 -1.20
C ALA A 44 36.44 -2.90 -0.98
N THR A 45 36.17 -4.12 -1.40
CA THR A 45 34.85 -4.74 -1.21
C THR A 45 35.00 -6.08 -0.52
N TRP A 46 34.06 -6.42 0.32
CA TRP A 46 34.02 -7.71 1.00
C TRP A 46 32.62 -8.32 0.93
N ASP A 47 32.57 -9.61 0.64
CA ASP A 47 31.41 -10.45 0.90
C ASP A 47 31.90 -11.83 1.41
N ILE A 48 30.98 -12.60 2.00
CA ILE A 48 31.30 -13.88 2.64
C ILE A 48 31.75 -14.95 1.64
N ASP A 49 31.38 -14.85 0.39
CA ASP A 49 31.68 -15.82 -0.66
C ASP A 49 33.07 -15.55 -1.30
N ARG A 50 33.30 -14.29 -1.67
CA ARG A 50 34.51 -13.89 -2.41
C ARG A 50 35.66 -13.37 -1.52
N GLY A 51 35.34 -13.09 -0.24
CA GLY A 51 36.29 -12.49 0.68
C GLY A 51 36.58 -11.03 0.36
N LEU A 52 37.77 -10.54 0.81
CA LEU A 52 38.17 -9.16 0.60
C LEU A 52 38.85 -8.99 -0.79
N GLN A 53 38.29 -8.08 -1.56
CA GLN A 53 38.80 -7.72 -2.89
C GLN A 53 39.30 -6.27 -2.90
N VAL A 54 40.47 -6.04 -3.45
CA VAL A 54 41.06 -4.71 -3.66
C VAL A 54 41.46 -4.62 -5.13
N GLY A 55 40.73 -3.85 -5.94
CA GLY A 55 40.83 -3.93 -7.40
C GLY A 55 40.51 -5.34 -7.88
N ASP A 56 41.38 -5.91 -8.73
CA ASP A 56 41.21 -7.25 -9.29
C ASP A 56 41.84 -8.36 -8.43
N THR A 57 42.38 -8.03 -7.27
CA THR A 57 43.07 -8.99 -6.40
C THR A 57 42.24 -9.36 -5.19
N THR A 58 42.06 -10.67 -4.94
CA THR A 58 41.49 -11.20 -3.71
C THR A 58 42.60 -11.31 -2.66
N VAL A 59 42.46 -10.60 -1.54
CA VAL A 59 43.57 -10.44 -0.56
C VAL A 59 43.34 -11.29 0.69
N ALA A 60 42.11 -11.70 1.02
CA ALA A 60 41.86 -12.42 2.27
C ALA A 60 40.64 -13.34 2.16
N ALA A 61 40.60 -14.33 3.05
CA ALA A 61 39.48 -15.24 3.20
C ALA A 61 38.21 -14.55 3.69
N GLY A 62 37.07 -15.27 3.67
CA GLY A 62 35.74 -14.76 4.02
C GLY A 62 35.52 -14.42 5.51
N ASP A 63 36.54 -14.32 6.34
CA ASP A 63 36.41 -13.94 7.75
C ASP A 63 36.03 -12.47 7.90
N PRO A 64 34.84 -12.17 8.52
CA PRO A 64 34.35 -10.81 8.72
C PRO A 64 35.30 -9.94 9.56
N LEU A 65 35.91 -10.53 10.56
CA LEU A 65 36.80 -9.81 11.47
C LEU A 65 38.13 -9.44 10.79
N ALA A 66 38.67 -10.34 9.95
CA ALA A 66 39.87 -10.07 9.15
C ALA A 66 39.60 -8.94 8.14
N ALA A 67 38.41 -8.90 7.53
CA ALA A 67 38.03 -7.82 6.63
C ALA A 67 38.04 -6.44 7.31
N ILE A 68 37.46 -6.32 8.50
CA ILE A 68 37.46 -5.06 9.27
C ILE A 68 38.91 -4.67 9.63
N ARG A 69 39.71 -5.62 10.12
CA ARG A 69 41.08 -5.39 10.54
C ARG A 69 42.04 -5.04 9.39
N SER A 70 41.66 -5.32 8.15
CA SER A 70 42.43 -4.94 6.96
C SER A 70 42.32 -3.45 6.61
N LEU A 71 41.32 -2.74 7.14
CA LEU A 71 41.04 -1.34 6.78
C LEU A 71 42.26 -0.39 6.91
N PRO A 72 43.10 -0.47 7.96
CA PRO A 72 44.31 0.37 8.07
C PRO A 72 45.32 0.11 6.95
N SER A 73 45.43 -1.12 6.46
CA SER A 73 46.37 -1.46 5.38
C SER A 73 45.96 -0.92 4.01
N LEU A 74 44.68 -0.48 3.88
CA LEU A 74 44.19 0.19 2.67
C LEU A 74 44.62 1.66 2.61
N ALA A 75 44.98 2.25 3.75
CA ALA A 75 45.51 3.63 3.84
C ALA A 75 47.00 3.64 3.47
N THR A 76 47.36 4.04 2.24
CA THR A 76 48.76 4.04 1.77
C THR A 76 49.47 5.37 1.94
N THR A 77 48.75 6.46 2.13
CA THR A 77 49.29 7.80 2.40
C THR A 77 48.36 8.54 3.34
N GLU A 78 48.89 9.46 4.17
CA GLU A 78 48.12 10.22 5.16
C GLU A 78 46.92 11.04 4.62
N ARG A 79 46.78 11.15 3.28
CA ARG A 79 45.71 11.92 2.63
C ARG A 79 44.80 11.11 1.69
N ALA A 80 45.10 9.83 1.47
CA ALA A 80 44.29 9.00 0.58
C ALA A 80 43.01 8.54 1.28
N THR A 81 41.85 8.83 0.69
CA THR A 81 40.55 8.32 1.17
C THR A 81 40.38 6.87 0.75
N SER A 82 40.07 5.99 1.68
CA SER A 82 39.82 4.56 1.44
C SER A 82 38.44 4.14 1.94
N LEU A 83 37.70 3.43 1.09
CA LEU A 83 36.39 2.88 1.40
C LEU A 83 36.49 1.36 1.49
N LEU A 84 35.94 0.77 2.55
CA LEU A 84 35.68 -0.66 2.68
C LEU A 84 34.19 -0.89 2.61
N VAL A 85 33.72 -1.50 1.53
CA VAL A 85 32.31 -1.83 1.32
C VAL A 85 32.03 -3.26 1.77
N LEU A 86 31.18 -3.43 2.77
CA LEU A 86 30.82 -4.70 3.39
C LEU A 86 29.40 -5.09 2.97
N ARG A 87 29.26 -6.14 2.12
CA ARG A 87 27.95 -6.59 1.62
C ARG A 87 27.28 -7.53 2.61
N ASN A 88 25.98 -7.27 2.89
CA ASN A 88 25.16 -8.06 3.81
C ASN A 88 25.77 -8.25 5.20
N PHE A 89 26.59 -7.31 5.64
CA PHE A 89 27.35 -7.41 6.88
C PHE A 89 26.48 -7.35 8.14
N HIS A 90 25.22 -6.88 8.02
CA HIS A 90 24.23 -6.91 9.11
C HIS A 90 24.06 -8.31 9.73
N ARG A 91 24.37 -9.37 8.99
CA ARG A 91 24.30 -10.76 9.47
C ARG A 91 25.38 -11.10 10.49
N PHE A 92 26.44 -10.31 10.55
CA PHE A 92 27.62 -10.54 11.41
C PHE A 92 27.69 -9.58 12.59
N LEU A 93 26.81 -8.58 12.67
CA LEU A 93 26.79 -7.57 13.74
C LEU A 93 26.33 -8.08 15.10
N GLY A 94 26.01 -9.36 15.26
CA GLY A 94 25.69 -9.98 16.55
C GLY A 94 26.94 -10.42 17.35
N GLY A 95 28.14 -10.40 16.78
CA GLY A 95 29.37 -10.82 17.42
C GLY A 95 30.05 -9.69 18.18
N ALA A 96 30.31 -9.85 19.47
CA ALA A 96 30.96 -8.82 20.30
C ALA A 96 32.33 -8.38 19.74
N GLU A 97 33.11 -9.29 19.20
CA GLU A 97 34.40 -9.00 18.59
C GLU A 97 34.28 -8.15 17.33
N VAL A 98 33.23 -8.39 16.53
CA VAL A 98 32.95 -7.63 15.31
C VAL A 98 32.52 -6.22 15.67
N ILE A 99 31.65 -6.05 16.67
CA ILE A 99 31.21 -4.75 17.16
C ILE A 99 32.41 -3.93 17.64
N GLN A 100 33.25 -4.50 18.51
CA GLN A 100 34.40 -3.80 19.03
C GLN A 100 35.43 -3.45 17.94
N ALA A 101 35.68 -4.35 16.99
CA ALA A 101 36.54 -4.06 15.86
C ALA A 101 36.04 -2.90 15.00
N LEU A 102 34.71 -2.86 14.73
CA LEU A 102 34.08 -1.74 14.02
C LEU A 102 34.19 -0.42 14.80
N GLU A 103 33.85 -0.39 16.10
CA GLU A 103 34.01 0.79 16.93
C GLU A 103 35.43 1.37 16.85
N HIS A 104 36.44 0.50 17.01
CA HIS A 104 37.84 0.90 16.96
C HIS A 104 38.21 1.47 15.59
N GLN A 105 37.86 0.79 14.50
CA GLN A 105 38.16 1.25 13.15
C GLN A 105 37.44 2.53 12.77
N LEU A 106 36.16 2.69 13.18
CA LEU A 106 35.42 3.91 12.94
C LEU A 106 35.95 5.12 13.72
N ALA A 107 36.46 4.90 14.95
CA ALA A 107 37.11 5.96 15.71
C ALA A 107 38.42 6.43 15.03
N LEU A 108 39.23 5.51 14.54
CA LEU A 108 40.46 5.80 13.79
C LEU A 108 40.14 6.42 12.43
N GLY A 109 39.08 6.01 11.78
CA GLY A 109 38.71 6.41 10.41
C GLY A 109 38.57 7.91 10.19
N LYS A 110 38.22 8.66 11.22
CA LYS A 110 38.14 10.12 11.17
C LYS A 110 39.47 10.79 10.89
N THR A 111 40.56 10.25 11.43
CA THR A 111 41.91 10.79 11.27
C THR A 111 42.63 10.15 10.10
N SER A 112 42.46 8.85 9.89
CA SER A 112 43.12 8.08 8.81
C SER A 112 42.40 8.17 7.45
N ARG A 113 41.22 8.84 7.38
CA ARG A 113 40.35 8.91 6.20
C ARG A 113 39.99 7.54 5.63
N THR A 114 39.71 6.61 6.53
CA THR A 114 39.20 5.27 6.19
C THR A 114 37.76 5.14 6.59
N PHE A 115 36.93 4.67 5.68
CA PHE A 115 35.48 4.64 5.82
C PHE A 115 34.96 3.22 5.66
N VAL A 116 34.01 2.85 6.52
CA VAL A 116 33.28 1.58 6.41
C VAL A 116 31.89 1.87 5.84
N VAL A 117 31.55 1.17 4.76
CA VAL A 117 30.24 1.25 4.11
C VAL A 117 29.57 -0.11 4.19
N ILE A 118 28.45 -0.21 4.89
CA ILE A 118 27.66 -1.44 4.93
C ILE A 118 26.54 -1.33 3.89
N LEU A 119 26.44 -2.33 2.99
CA LEU A 119 25.31 -2.47 2.06
C LEU A 119 24.40 -3.60 2.54
N ALA A 120 23.14 -3.28 2.84
CA ALA A 120 22.18 -4.28 3.28
C ALA A 120 20.73 -3.87 2.96
N PRO A 121 19.80 -4.84 2.81
CA PRO A 121 18.40 -4.55 2.52
C PRO A 121 17.61 -3.99 3.72
N VAL A 122 18.11 -4.23 4.93
CA VAL A 122 17.50 -3.80 6.19
C VAL A 122 18.53 -3.13 7.07
N VAL A 123 18.10 -2.16 7.88
CA VAL A 123 18.97 -1.53 8.87
C VAL A 123 18.87 -2.32 10.17
N GLN A 124 19.94 -2.99 10.54
CA GLN A 124 20.07 -3.72 11.81
C GLN A 124 21.42 -3.34 12.41
N LEU A 125 21.41 -2.42 13.35
CA LEU A 125 22.60 -1.95 14.07
C LEU A 125 22.44 -2.24 15.56
N PRO A 126 23.45 -2.79 16.23
CA PRO A 126 23.52 -2.82 17.70
C PRO A 126 23.58 -1.41 18.28
N LEU A 127 23.11 -1.23 19.51
CA LEU A 127 23.07 0.07 20.19
C LEU A 127 24.44 0.78 20.24
N GLU A 128 25.50 0.01 20.36
CA GLU A 128 26.88 0.50 20.38
C GLU A 128 27.28 1.18 19.06
N LEU A 129 26.74 0.71 17.94
CA LEU A 129 27.07 1.20 16.60
C LEU A 129 26.07 2.23 16.05
N GLU A 130 24.86 2.35 16.60
CA GLU A 130 23.82 3.24 16.08
C GLU A 130 24.28 4.67 15.86
N ARG A 131 25.08 5.23 16.80
CA ARG A 131 25.58 6.61 16.71
C ARG A 131 26.80 6.77 15.83
N LEU A 132 27.41 5.68 15.41
CA LEU A 132 28.62 5.67 14.60
C LEU A 132 28.35 5.55 13.11
N PHE A 133 27.13 5.11 12.75
CA PHE A 133 26.71 4.97 11.37
C PHE A 133 25.66 6.00 10.99
N VAL A 134 25.82 6.59 9.82
CA VAL A 134 24.78 7.37 9.14
C VAL A 134 24.08 6.45 8.14
N VAL A 135 22.76 6.46 8.19
CA VAL A 135 21.94 5.65 7.27
C VAL A 135 21.62 6.46 6.01
N ILE A 136 21.89 5.88 4.86
CA ILE A 136 21.57 6.42 3.53
C ILE A 136 20.63 5.45 2.86
N ASP A 137 19.49 5.94 2.37
CA ASP A 137 18.57 5.16 1.57
C ASP A 137 18.95 5.24 0.09
N HIS A 138 19.23 4.08 -0.50
CA HIS A 138 19.42 3.96 -1.94
C HIS A 138 18.08 3.85 -2.63
N ALA A 139 17.69 4.89 -3.36
CA ALA A 139 16.42 4.95 -4.06
C ALA A 139 16.35 3.94 -5.21
N LEU A 140 15.16 3.42 -5.46
CA LEU A 140 14.87 2.64 -6.66
C LEU A 140 14.97 3.54 -7.90
N PRO A 141 15.10 2.95 -9.11
CA PRO A 141 15.19 3.70 -10.36
C PRO A 141 14.02 4.68 -10.50
N ASP A 142 14.37 5.93 -10.81
CA ASP A 142 13.38 6.93 -11.15
C ASP A 142 12.84 6.73 -12.58
N ARG A 143 11.87 7.56 -12.96
CA ARG A 143 11.23 7.47 -14.28
C ARG A 143 12.21 7.62 -15.45
N ALA A 144 13.19 8.51 -15.32
CA ALA A 144 14.19 8.74 -16.37
C ALA A 144 15.11 7.52 -16.51
N GLN A 145 15.55 6.96 -15.39
CA GLN A 145 16.34 5.74 -15.35
C GLN A 145 15.58 4.53 -15.89
N LEU A 146 14.28 4.39 -15.55
CA LEU A 146 13.42 3.34 -16.12
C LEU A 146 13.25 3.49 -17.63
N ALA A 147 13.14 4.72 -18.15
CA ALA A 147 13.10 4.97 -19.59
C ALA A 147 14.42 4.61 -20.28
N ASP A 148 15.55 4.85 -19.62
CA ASP A 148 16.88 4.45 -20.13
C ASP A 148 17.02 2.91 -20.17
N ILE A 149 16.57 2.23 -19.11
CA ILE A 149 16.53 0.76 -19.07
C ILE A 149 15.63 0.23 -20.21
N ALA A 150 14.43 0.78 -20.38
CA ALA A 150 13.52 0.39 -21.45
C ALA A 150 14.14 0.54 -22.83
N ARG A 151 14.84 1.66 -23.10
CA ARG A 151 15.58 1.89 -24.36
C ARG A 151 16.77 0.93 -24.53
N GLY A 152 17.43 0.57 -23.43
CA GLY A 152 18.52 -0.40 -23.47
C GLY A 152 18.08 -1.83 -23.79
N VAL A 153 16.86 -2.19 -23.42
CA VAL A 153 16.28 -3.52 -23.66
C VAL A 153 15.56 -3.59 -25.00
N ALA A 154 14.76 -2.57 -25.33
CA ALA A 154 14.00 -2.46 -26.58
C ALA A 154 14.88 -1.81 -27.68
N THR A 155 15.57 -2.66 -28.44
CA THR A 155 16.58 -2.22 -29.43
C THR A 155 16.06 -2.26 -30.87
N GLU A 156 14.95 -2.96 -31.13
CA GLU A 156 14.40 -3.08 -32.46
C GLU A 156 13.25 -2.07 -32.71
N LEU A 157 13.00 -1.80 -33.98
CA LEU A 157 11.98 -0.84 -34.37
C LEU A 157 10.58 -1.34 -33.98
N GLY A 158 9.82 -0.52 -33.22
CA GLY A 158 8.46 -0.86 -32.78
C GLY A 158 8.36 -1.56 -31.42
N GLU A 159 9.46 -1.98 -30.81
CA GLU A 159 9.46 -2.60 -29.48
C GLU A 159 9.18 -1.59 -28.37
N LEU A 160 9.72 -0.37 -28.51
CA LEU A 160 9.51 0.72 -27.55
C LEU A 160 8.25 1.51 -27.97
N PRO A 161 7.19 1.52 -27.15
CA PRO A 161 6.01 2.33 -27.44
C PRO A 161 6.31 3.83 -27.26
N GLU A 162 5.50 4.69 -27.88
CA GLU A 162 5.62 6.14 -27.79
C GLU A 162 4.43 6.78 -27.05
N GLY A 163 4.62 8.02 -26.60
CA GLY A 163 3.56 8.83 -25.99
C GLY A 163 2.93 8.19 -24.75
N ASP A 164 1.61 8.26 -24.65
CA ASP A 164 0.84 7.76 -23.51
C ASP A 164 1.02 6.25 -23.23
N ARG A 165 1.40 5.50 -24.25
CA ARG A 165 1.63 4.06 -24.09
C ARG A 165 2.95 3.79 -23.38
N LEU A 166 4.01 4.54 -23.70
CA LEU A 166 5.28 4.50 -22.98
C LEU A 166 5.07 4.95 -21.54
N GLU A 167 4.31 6.00 -21.32
CA GLU A 167 4.00 6.52 -20.00
C GLU A 167 3.40 5.43 -19.09
N ARG A 168 2.43 4.65 -19.60
CA ARG A 168 1.80 3.53 -18.87
C ARG A 168 2.78 2.38 -18.60
N VAL A 169 3.71 2.12 -19.49
CA VAL A 169 4.77 1.12 -19.28
C VAL A 169 5.71 1.56 -18.16
N LEU A 170 6.15 2.82 -18.17
CA LEU A 170 7.02 3.37 -17.13
C LEU A 170 6.31 3.44 -15.77
N GLU A 171 5.02 3.78 -15.74
CA GLU A 171 4.20 3.68 -14.54
C GLU A 171 4.14 2.24 -14.00
N ALA A 172 3.91 1.27 -14.86
CA ALA A 172 3.90 -0.14 -14.47
C ALA A 172 5.27 -0.61 -13.97
N ALA A 173 6.38 -0.07 -14.49
CA ALA A 173 7.72 -0.38 -14.06
C ALA A 173 8.14 0.33 -12.76
N SER A 174 7.48 1.43 -12.39
CA SER A 174 7.79 2.18 -11.17
C SER A 174 7.83 1.28 -9.93
N GLY A 175 8.83 1.44 -9.08
CA GLY A 175 9.03 0.62 -7.88
C GLY A 175 9.67 -0.76 -8.11
N LEU A 176 10.00 -1.13 -9.33
CA LEU A 176 10.88 -2.27 -9.60
C LEU A 176 12.35 -1.87 -9.40
N THR A 177 13.14 -2.82 -8.97
CA THR A 177 14.60 -2.70 -9.05
C THR A 177 15.05 -2.68 -10.52
N ARG A 178 16.26 -2.20 -10.77
CA ARG A 178 16.84 -2.16 -12.13
C ARG A 178 16.81 -3.53 -12.80
N SER A 179 17.28 -4.55 -12.09
CA SER A 179 17.28 -5.94 -12.59
C SER A 179 15.88 -6.51 -12.81
N GLU A 180 14.91 -6.17 -11.94
CA GLU A 180 13.52 -6.58 -12.13
C GLU A 180 12.89 -5.87 -13.33
N ALA A 181 13.18 -4.58 -13.53
CA ALA A 181 12.70 -3.82 -14.69
C ALA A 181 13.28 -4.36 -16.01
N GLU A 182 14.60 -4.62 -16.06
CA GLU A 182 15.25 -5.26 -17.22
C GLU A 182 14.61 -6.62 -17.54
N GLY A 183 14.44 -7.47 -16.52
CA GLY A 183 13.79 -8.76 -16.68
C GLY A 183 12.33 -8.65 -17.14
N ALA A 184 11.58 -7.69 -16.61
CA ALA A 184 10.19 -7.44 -16.96
C ALA A 184 10.04 -6.96 -18.42
N PHE A 185 10.89 -6.02 -18.82
CA PHE A 185 10.91 -5.53 -20.21
C PHE A 185 11.30 -6.64 -21.18
N SER A 186 12.35 -7.40 -20.89
CA SER A 186 12.79 -8.54 -21.70
C SER A 186 11.70 -9.60 -21.84
N LEU A 187 11.00 -9.91 -20.75
CA LEU A 187 9.88 -10.85 -20.78
C LEU A 187 8.71 -10.32 -21.61
N SER A 188 8.43 -9.01 -21.53
CA SER A 188 7.40 -8.37 -22.34
C SER A 188 7.70 -8.46 -23.82
N LEU A 189 8.94 -8.17 -24.23
CA LEU A 189 9.39 -8.31 -25.61
C LEU A 189 9.26 -9.76 -26.10
N THR A 190 9.69 -10.73 -25.29
CA THR A 190 9.61 -12.15 -25.64
C THR A 190 8.16 -12.61 -25.86
N ARG A 191 7.21 -12.11 -25.11
CA ARG A 191 5.80 -12.53 -25.17
C ARG A 191 4.99 -11.79 -26.21
N HIS A 192 5.24 -10.50 -26.37
CA HIS A 192 4.36 -9.60 -27.13
C HIS A 192 5.07 -8.89 -28.31
N GLY A 193 6.38 -9.03 -28.43
CA GLY A 193 7.17 -8.28 -29.42
C GLY A 193 7.20 -6.76 -29.15
N GLY A 194 6.80 -6.33 -27.94
CA GLY A 194 6.79 -4.95 -27.53
C GLY A 194 6.60 -4.81 -26.02
N LEU A 195 6.84 -3.61 -25.49
CA LEU A 195 6.69 -3.36 -24.06
C LEU A 195 5.19 -3.15 -23.72
N GLU A 196 4.64 -4.07 -22.91
CA GLU A 196 3.25 -4.05 -22.46
C GLU A 196 3.15 -3.95 -20.94
N PRO A 197 2.34 -3.02 -20.40
CA PRO A 197 2.17 -2.83 -18.96
C PRO A 197 1.70 -4.08 -18.21
N THR A 198 0.90 -4.93 -18.85
CA THR A 198 0.32 -6.14 -18.27
C THR A 198 1.37 -7.12 -17.76
N THR A 199 2.45 -7.34 -18.52
CA THR A 199 3.55 -8.23 -18.13
C THR A 199 4.28 -7.73 -16.89
N LEU A 200 4.48 -6.40 -16.79
CA LEU A 200 5.12 -5.78 -15.65
C LEU A 200 4.27 -5.94 -14.39
N TRP A 201 2.96 -5.74 -14.51
CA TRP A 201 2.02 -5.97 -13.41
C TRP A 201 1.98 -7.44 -12.96
N GLU A 202 2.09 -8.39 -13.89
CA GLU A 202 2.18 -9.82 -13.54
C GLU A 202 3.40 -10.14 -12.70
N LEU A 203 4.57 -9.60 -13.05
CA LEU A 203 5.80 -9.81 -12.29
C LEU A 203 5.75 -9.17 -10.91
N LYS A 204 5.25 -7.94 -10.82
CA LYS A 204 5.01 -7.30 -9.51
C LYS A 204 4.08 -8.14 -8.63
N THR A 205 3.04 -8.74 -9.22
CA THR A 205 2.13 -9.63 -8.50
C THR A 205 2.84 -10.84 -7.89
N GLN A 206 3.81 -11.43 -8.59
CA GLN A 206 4.58 -12.55 -8.06
C GLN A 206 5.38 -12.17 -6.81
N THR A 207 5.92 -10.95 -6.77
CA THR A 207 6.63 -10.43 -5.59
C THR A 207 5.67 -10.24 -4.41
N LEU A 208 4.45 -9.75 -4.67
CA LEU A 208 3.40 -9.62 -3.65
C LEU A 208 2.99 -10.97 -3.06
N LEU A 209 2.77 -11.97 -3.92
CA LEU A 209 2.37 -13.31 -3.51
C LEU A 209 3.41 -13.98 -2.60
N LYS A 210 4.70 -13.71 -2.82
CA LYS A 210 5.79 -14.23 -1.95
C LYS A 210 5.73 -13.67 -0.54
N SER A 211 5.23 -12.46 -0.34
CA SER A 211 5.11 -11.84 0.99
C SER A 211 3.98 -12.42 1.83
N GLY A 212 2.89 -12.89 1.19
CA GLY A 212 1.68 -13.37 1.85
C GLY A 212 0.90 -12.28 2.62
N LEU A 213 1.32 -11.01 2.56
CA LEU A 213 0.73 -9.89 3.31
C LEU A 213 -0.28 -9.10 2.49
N LEU A 214 -0.13 -9.12 1.19
CA LEU A 214 -0.93 -8.37 0.22
C LEU A 214 -1.39 -9.29 -0.89
N ALA A 215 -2.62 -9.06 -1.38
CA ALA A 215 -3.14 -9.69 -2.57
C ALA A 215 -3.36 -8.63 -3.66
N LEU A 216 -3.10 -9.01 -4.92
CA LEU A 216 -3.48 -8.17 -6.05
C LEU A 216 -4.86 -8.58 -6.54
N HIS A 217 -5.78 -7.63 -6.60
CA HIS A 217 -7.04 -7.82 -7.30
C HIS A 217 -6.84 -7.59 -8.80
N ARG A 218 -7.09 -8.63 -9.60
CA ARG A 218 -6.77 -8.64 -11.04
C ARG A 218 -7.78 -7.90 -11.93
N GLY A 219 -8.77 -7.20 -11.31
CA GLY A 219 -9.76 -6.44 -12.06
C GLY A 219 -10.94 -7.28 -12.57
N GLY A 220 -11.79 -6.65 -13.36
CA GLY A 220 -13.03 -7.21 -13.89
C GLY A 220 -14.25 -6.42 -13.44
N GLU A 221 -14.19 -5.78 -12.29
CA GLU A 221 -15.23 -4.88 -11.81
C GLU A 221 -15.04 -3.48 -12.39
N SER A 222 -16.13 -2.89 -12.92
CA SER A 222 -16.15 -1.50 -13.37
C SER A 222 -17.26 -0.72 -12.70
N PHE A 223 -17.20 0.60 -12.77
CA PHE A 223 -18.26 1.46 -12.24
C PHE A 223 -19.60 1.27 -12.95
N SER A 224 -19.60 0.75 -14.17
CA SER A 224 -20.82 0.37 -14.90
C SER A 224 -21.59 -0.76 -14.23
N GLN A 225 -20.93 -1.59 -13.43
CA GLN A 225 -21.51 -2.70 -12.68
C GLN A 225 -21.98 -2.29 -11.27
N LEU A 226 -21.80 -1.02 -10.89
CA LEU A 226 -22.19 -0.48 -9.60
C LEU A 226 -23.34 0.53 -9.75
N GLY A 227 -24.53 0.16 -9.28
CA GLY A 227 -25.65 1.09 -9.22
C GLY A 227 -25.47 2.12 -8.10
N GLY A 228 -25.61 3.42 -8.41
CA GLY A 228 -25.42 4.51 -7.44
C GLY A 228 -23.98 4.89 -7.17
N LEU A 229 -23.72 5.47 -6.00
CA LEU A 229 -22.42 5.97 -5.53
C LEU A 229 -21.85 7.09 -6.41
N ASP A 230 -22.71 7.89 -7.04
CA ASP A 230 -22.29 8.81 -8.09
C ASP A 230 -21.42 9.95 -7.56
N SER A 231 -21.69 10.45 -6.36
CA SER A 231 -20.86 11.48 -5.70
C SER A 231 -19.48 10.94 -5.34
N LEU A 232 -19.40 9.74 -4.78
CA LEU A 232 -18.17 9.08 -4.43
C LEU A 232 -17.32 8.75 -5.68
N LYS A 233 -17.93 8.22 -6.75
CA LYS A 233 -17.27 7.95 -8.04
C LYS A 233 -16.68 9.23 -8.61
N ALA A 234 -17.45 10.31 -8.67
CA ALA A 234 -16.99 11.60 -9.21
C ALA A 234 -15.84 12.19 -8.39
N PHE A 235 -15.92 12.09 -7.06
CA PHE A 235 -14.88 12.57 -6.16
C PHE A 235 -13.55 11.83 -6.40
N CYS A 236 -13.56 10.50 -6.36
CA CYS A 236 -12.36 9.70 -6.51
C CYS A 236 -11.72 9.82 -7.89
N LEU A 237 -12.52 9.82 -8.97
CA LEU A 237 -12.01 10.03 -10.33
C LEU A 237 -11.35 11.41 -10.46
N ARG A 238 -11.93 12.46 -9.88
CA ARG A 238 -11.34 13.81 -9.89
C ARG A 238 -10.07 13.88 -9.04
N ALA A 239 -10.04 13.24 -7.88
CA ALA A 239 -8.89 13.18 -7.00
C ALA A 239 -7.69 12.50 -7.67
N LEU A 240 -7.93 11.40 -8.40
CA LEU A 240 -6.89 10.58 -9.02
C LEU A 240 -6.44 11.07 -10.41
N ARG A 241 -7.30 11.78 -11.16
CA ARG A 241 -6.99 12.23 -12.53
C ARG A 241 -5.75 13.14 -12.65
N SER A 242 -5.40 13.87 -11.61
CA SER A 242 -4.29 14.84 -11.63
C SER A 242 -3.23 14.55 -10.57
N SER A 243 -3.22 13.37 -9.98
CA SER A 243 -2.34 13.02 -8.86
C SER A 243 -0.86 13.17 -9.21
N ILE A 244 -0.45 12.72 -10.40
CA ILE A 244 0.96 12.72 -10.84
C ILE A 244 1.52 14.13 -11.02
N GLN A 245 0.68 15.09 -11.44
CA GLN A 245 1.11 16.47 -11.71
C GLN A 245 1.13 17.34 -10.45
N ARG A 246 0.61 16.85 -9.32
CA ARG A 246 0.53 17.62 -8.08
C ARG A 246 1.78 17.42 -7.22
N PRO A 247 2.23 18.50 -6.53
CA PRO A 247 3.28 18.35 -5.53
C PRO A 247 2.84 17.39 -4.42
N ALA A 248 3.78 16.66 -3.83
CA ALA A 248 3.51 15.63 -2.83
C ALA A 248 2.48 16.03 -1.74
N PRO A 249 2.51 17.23 -1.15
CA PRO A 249 1.52 17.64 -0.15
C PRO A 249 0.08 17.78 -0.66
N ALA A 250 -0.11 17.88 -1.98
CA ALA A 250 -1.43 18.03 -2.62
C ALA A 250 -1.93 16.74 -3.29
N ARG A 251 -1.21 15.62 -3.14
CA ARG A 251 -1.66 14.33 -3.65
C ARG A 251 -2.80 13.79 -2.82
N ALA A 252 -3.72 13.10 -3.48
CA ALA A 252 -4.82 12.43 -2.82
C ALA A 252 -4.31 11.27 -1.97
N ARG A 253 -4.76 11.18 -0.72
CA ARG A 253 -4.38 10.15 0.24
C ARG A 253 -5.35 8.97 0.24
N GLY A 254 -6.65 9.24 0.23
CA GLY A 254 -7.66 8.20 0.21
C GLY A 254 -8.99 8.59 0.81
N VAL A 255 -9.87 7.60 0.90
CA VAL A 255 -11.23 7.73 1.45
C VAL A 255 -11.53 6.64 2.46
N LEU A 256 -12.33 7.00 3.47
CA LEU A 256 -12.93 6.06 4.40
C LEU A 256 -14.42 5.86 4.03
N LEU A 257 -14.81 4.63 3.76
CA LEU A 257 -16.17 4.24 3.39
C LEU A 257 -16.86 3.60 4.58
N LEU A 258 -17.79 4.30 5.16
CA LEU A 258 -18.65 3.83 6.25
C LEU A 258 -20.02 3.45 5.70
N GLY A 259 -20.61 2.39 6.18
CA GLY A 259 -21.96 2.06 5.77
C GLY A 259 -22.39 0.64 6.09
N VAL A 260 -23.64 0.35 5.78
CA VAL A 260 -24.25 -0.96 6.00
C VAL A 260 -23.53 -2.04 5.19
N SER A 261 -23.46 -3.26 5.72
CA SER A 261 -22.91 -4.38 4.94
C SER A 261 -23.73 -4.62 3.68
N GLY A 262 -23.07 -4.91 2.55
CA GLY A 262 -23.75 -5.16 1.28
C GLY A 262 -24.11 -3.91 0.45
N THR A 263 -23.71 -2.70 0.85
CA THR A 263 -23.92 -1.45 0.09
C THR A 263 -22.87 -1.17 -0.99
N GLY A 264 -21.93 -2.08 -1.23
CA GLY A 264 -20.98 -2.00 -2.34
C GLY A 264 -19.62 -1.39 -2.03
N LYS A 265 -19.25 -1.18 -0.75
CA LYS A 265 -17.96 -0.59 -0.34
C LYS A 265 -16.74 -1.29 -0.96
N SER A 266 -16.63 -2.60 -0.77
CA SER A 266 -15.50 -3.39 -1.28
C SER A 266 -15.53 -3.51 -2.81
N ALA A 267 -16.73 -3.58 -3.42
CA ALA A 267 -16.87 -3.58 -4.87
C ALA A 267 -16.44 -2.24 -5.49
N PHE A 268 -16.73 -1.12 -4.81
CA PHE A 268 -16.27 0.20 -5.24
C PHE A 268 -14.73 0.29 -5.25
N ALA A 269 -14.06 -0.17 -4.18
CA ALA A 269 -12.59 -0.12 -4.12
C ALA A 269 -11.94 -0.89 -5.27
N LYS A 270 -12.47 -2.07 -5.60
CA LYS A 270 -11.99 -2.89 -6.73
C LYS A 270 -12.25 -2.22 -8.07
N ALA A 271 -13.46 -1.69 -8.28
CA ALA A 271 -13.81 -1.00 -9.51
C ALA A 271 -13.01 0.30 -9.71
N LEU A 272 -12.66 1.01 -8.63
CA LEU A 272 -11.89 2.24 -8.71
C LEU A 272 -10.50 2.01 -9.35
N GLY A 273 -9.82 0.94 -8.98
CA GLY A 273 -8.53 0.59 -9.59
C GLY A 273 -8.65 0.35 -11.08
N HIS A 274 -9.65 -0.41 -11.49
CA HIS A 274 -9.93 -0.66 -12.92
C HIS A 274 -10.21 0.64 -13.70
N GLU A 275 -11.09 1.51 -13.17
CA GLU A 275 -11.46 2.77 -13.83
C GLU A 275 -10.30 3.77 -13.94
N THR A 276 -9.35 3.70 -13.03
CA THR A 276 -8.19 4.60 -13.02
C THR A 276 -6.93 3.98 -13.64
N GLY A 277 -7.02 2.72 -14.12
CA GLY A 277 -5.88 1.98 -14.68
C GLY A 277 -4.81 1.64 -13.64
N ARG A 278 -5.16 1.66 -12.35
CA ARG A 278 -4.25 1.37 -11.23
C ARG A 278 -4.51 -0.02 -10.67
N PRO A 279 -3.47 -0.78 -10.29
CA PRO A 279 -3.67 -2.04 -9.59
C PRO A 279 -4.35 -1.81 -8.25
N THR A 280 -5.28 -2.69 -7.87
CA THR A 280 -5.87 -2.70 -6.55
C THR A 280 -5.17 -3.72 -5.68
N LEU A 281 -4.44 -3.23 -4.67
CA LEU A 281 -3.80 -4.03 -3.63
C LEU A 281 -4.79 -4.23 -2.50
N VAL A 282 -4.95 -5.46 -2.05
CA VAL A 282 -5.81 -5.79 -0.91
C VAL A 282 -4.92 -6.16 0.27
N LEU A 283 -4.99 -5.38 1.32
CA LEU A 283 -4.29 -5.66 2.58
C LEU A 283 -5.20 -6.52 3.46
N ASP A 284 -4.76 -7.75 3.72
CA ASP A 284 -5.40 -8.60 4.72
C ASP A 284 -4.86 -8.26 6.11
N VAL A 285 -5.66 -7.53 6.87
CA VAL A 285 -5.28 -7.14 8.24
C VAL A 285 -5.13 -8.37 9.14
N GLY A 286 -5.86 -9.46 8.88
CA GLY A 286 -5.70 -10.74 9.58
C GLY A 286 -4.30 -11.33 9.38
N ALA A 287 -3.75 -11.25 8.17
CA ALA A 287 -2.41 -11.73 7.86
C ALA A 287 -1.28 -10.90 8.53
N LEU A 288 -1.56 -9.66 8.93
CA LEU A 288 -0.61 -8.83 9.68
C LEU A 288 -0.47 -9.27 11.14
N MET A 289 -1.50 -9.92 11.69
CA MET A 289 -1.50 -10.39 13.07
C MET A 289 -0.54 -11.58 13.20
N GLY A 290 0.61 -11.36 13.82
CA GLY A 290 1.61 -12.40 14.10
C GLY A 290 1.35 -13.08 15.43
N SER A 291 1.87 -14.30 15.59
CA SER A 291 1.79 -15.06 16.84
C SER A 291 2.77 -14.57 17.92
N LEU A 292 3.79 -13.77 17.55
CA LEU A 292 4.82 -13.29 18.45
C LEU A 292 4.78 -11.76 18.58
N VAL A 293 5.10 -11.26 19.76
CA VAL A 293 5.19 -9.81 20.05
C VAL A 293 6.24 -9.16 19.13
N GLY A 294 5.89 -8.07 18.46
CA GLY A 294 6.77 -7.35 17.53
C GLY A 294 6.65 -7.78 16.06
N GLN A 295 6.25 -9.01 15.75
CA GLN A 295 6.10 -9.47 14.36
C GLN A 295 5.01 -8.71 13.59
N SER A 296 3.92 -8.36 14.24
CA SER A 296 2.80 -7.64 13.59
C SER A 296 3.22 -6.24 13.13
N GLU A 297 4.03 -5.54 13.91
CA GLU A 297 4.55 -4.21 13.54
C GLU A 297 5.52 -4.30 12.38
N GLU A 298 6.44 -5.26 12.40
CA GLU A 298 7.39 -5.50 11.32
C GLU A 298 6.69 -5.90 10.01
N ARG A 299 5.71 -6.82 10.07
CA ARG A 299 4.88 -7.19 8.93
C ARG A 299 4.10 -6.01 8.36
N THR A 300 3.57 -5.14 9.22
CA THR A 300 2.87 -3.93 8.79
C THR A 300 3.82 -3.00 8.05
N ARG A 301 5.00 -2.73 8.59
CA ARG A 301 6.01 -1.91 7.91
C ARG A 301 6.43 -2.52 6.57
N GLN A 302 6.65 -3.83 6.53
CA GLN A 302 6.99 -4.54 5.31
C GLN A 302 5.87 -4.45 4.27
N ALA A 303 4.62 -4.66 4.66
CA ALA A 303 3.48 -4.53 3.77
C ALA A 303 3.37 -3.10 3.19
N LEU A 304 3.53 -2.07 4.03
CA LEU A 304 3.47 -0.68 3.60
C LEU A 304 4.64 -0.29 2.68
N GLN A 305 5.84 -0.81 2.91
CA GLN A 305 6.96 -0.62 1.99
C GLN A 305 6.69 -1.24 0.61
N ILE A 306 6.07 -2.43 0.59
CA ILE A 306 5.66 -3.07 -0.67
C ILE A 306 4.59 -2.22 -1.37
N VAL A 307 3.62 -1.68 -0.60
CA VAL A 307 2.58 -0.79 -1.14
C VAL A 307 3.20 0.45 -1.78
N ASP A 308 4.15 1.10 -1.11
CA ASP A 308 4.86 2.26 -1.64
C ASP A 308 5.63 1.93 -2.93
N ALA A 309 6.28 0.78 -2.97
CA ALA A 309 6.99 0.29 -4.17
C ALA A 309 6.04 -0.06 -5.34
N MET A 310 4.77 -0.32 -5.05
CA MET A 310 3.75 -0.64 -6.05
C MET A 310 3.01 0.60 -6.59
N ALA A 311 3.35 1.78 -6.12
CA ALA A 311 2.76 3.02 -6.64
C ALA A 311 3.03 3.18 -8.16
N PRO A 312 2.09 3.76 -8.95
CA PRO A 312 0.76 4.22 -8.53
C PRO A 312 -0.25 3.08 -8.32
N ALA A 313 -0.94 3.05 -7.19
CA ALA A 313 -1.84 1.95 -6.83
C ALA A 313 -3.06 2.41 -6.02
N VAL A 314 -4.10 1.58 -5.97
CA VAL A 314 -5.18 1.68 -5.00
C VAL A 314 -4.94 0.65 -3.90
N LEU A 315 -4.85 1.06 -2.65
CA LEU A 315 -4.75 0.17 -1.50
C LEU A 315 -6.13 0.01 -0.87
N MET A 316 -6.69 -1.18 -0.92
CA MET A 316 -7.93 -1.53 -0.24
C MET A 316 -7.63 -2.18 1.10
N ILE A 317 -8.22 -1.62 2.16
CA ILE A 317 -8.19 -2.19 3.52
C ILE A 317 -9.65 -2.42 3.92
N ASP A 318 -10.08 -3.69 3.87
CA ASP A 318 -11.47 -4.04 4.10
C ASP A 318 -11.74 -4.32 5.59
N GLU A 319 -12.89 -3.84 6.07
CA GLU A 319 -13.39 -4.08 7.43
C GLU A 319 -12.36 -3.76 8.53
N VAL A 320 -11.78 -2.55 8.46
CA VAL A 320 -10.72 -2.11 9.40
C VAL A 320 -11.10 -2.25 10.88
N GLU A 321 -12.41 -2.20 11.20
CA GLU A 321 -12.93 -2.40 12.55
C GLU A 321 -12.72 -3.82 13.09
N LYS A 322 -12.62 -4.84 12.23
CA LYS A 322 -12.37 -6.23 12.67
C LYS A 322 -10.97 -6.38 13.25
N ALA A 323 -10.02 -5.75 12.62
CA ALA A 323 -8.65 -5.70 13.12
C ALA A 323 -8.52 -5.00 14.48
N LEU A 324 -9.43 -4.06 14.76
CA LEU A 324 -9.47 -3.31 16.02
C LEU A 324 -10.27 -4.03 17.11
N ALA A 325 -11.12 -5.00 16.75
CA ALA A 325 -11.95 -5.72 17.72
C ALA A 325 -11.11 -6.56 18.72
N GLY A 326 -9.93 -7.00 18.35
CA GLY A 326 -8.98 -7.65 19.24
C GLY A 326 -8.49 -6.76 20.39
N VAL A 327 -8.53 -5.43 20.22
CA VAL A 327 -8.13 -4.46 21.24
C VAL A 327 -9.13 -4.37 22.40
N ALA A 328 -10.41 -4.57 22.11
CA ALA A 328 -11.49 -4.36 23.07
C ALA A 328 -11.84 -5.60 23.91
N THR A 329 -11.47 -6.82 23.46
CA THR A 329 -11.94 -8.08 24.05
C THR A 329 -10.84 -8.94 24.68
N SER A 330 -9.58 -8.77 24.29
CA SER A 330 -8.46 -9.53 24.85
C SER A 330 -7.83 -8.76 26.00
N GLY A 331 -7.77 -9.38 27.18
CA GLY A 331 -7.13 -8.79 28.37
C GLY A 331 -5.68 -8.41 28.11
N GLN A 332 -5.29 -7.31 28.67
CA GLN A 332 -4.00 -6.58 28.83
C GLN A 332 -2.78 -6.91 27.93
N THR A 333 -2.65 -8.10 27.35
CA THR A 333 -1.46 -8.51 26.56
C THR A 333 -1.57 -8.24 25.05
N ASP A 334 -2.75 -8.34 24.45
CA ASP A 334 -2.93 -8.19 22.99
C ASP A 334 -3.26 -6.74 22.55
N SER A 335 -3.78 -5.92 23.46
CA SER A 335 -4.15 -4.53 23.18
C SER A 335 -2.97 -3.65 22.75
N GLY A 336 -1.78 -3.91 23.30
CA GLY A 336 -0.57 -3.14 22.98
C GLY A 336 0.01 -3.44 21.58
N VAL A 337 -0.14 -4.66 21.07
CA VAL A 337 0.39 -5.06 19.76
C VAL A 337 -0.48 -4.47 18.64
N THR A 338 -1.77 -4.61 18.76
CA THR A 338 -2.73 -4.07 17.78
C THR A 338 -2.69 -2.55 17.72
N SER A 339 -2.56 -1.89 18.89
CA SER A 339 -2.42 -0.43 18.96
C SER A 339 -1.16 0.08 18.26
N ARG A 340 -0.01 -0.61 18.40
CA ARG A 340 1.24 -0.25 17.70
C ARG A 340 1.18 -0.49 16.20
N MET A 341 0.61 -1.61 15.76
CA MET A 341 0.38 -1.91 14.35
C MET A 341 -0.45 -0.81 13.69
N PHE A 342 -1.56 -0.41 14.31
CA PHE A 342 -2.40 0.69 13.83
C PHE A 342 -1.70 2.04 13.90
N GLY A 343 -0.89 2.29 14.94
CA GLY A 343 -0.03 3.47 15.01
C GLY A 343 0.86 3.60 13.77
N SER A 344 1.50 2.51 13.36
CA SER A 344 2.34 2.47 12.16
C SER A 344 1.55 2.73 10.87
N LEU A 345 0.36 2.13 10.72
CA LEU A 345 -0.53 2.37 9.57
C LEU A 345 -1.01 3.83 9.52
N LEU A 346 -1.41 4.39 10.66
CA LEU A 346 -1.91 5.76 10.75
C LEU A 346 -0.79 6.79 10.52
N SER A 347 0.43 6.52 11.00
CA SER A 347 1.60 7.34 10.72
C SER A 347 1.92 7.31 9.22
N TRP A 348 1.94 6.13 8.63
CA TRP A 348 2.17 5.99 7.19
C TRP A 348 1.10 6.74 6.36
N LEU A 349 -0.19 6.63 6.73
CA LEU A 349 -1.28 7.37 6.06
C LEU A 349 -1.05 8.90 6.06
N ASN A 350 -0.43 9.43 7.12
CA ASN A 350 -0.09 10.85 7.20
C ASN A 350 1.13 11.23 6.38
N ASP A 351 2.16 10.37 6.40
CA ASP A 351 3.53 10.75 6.05
C ASP A 351 3.95 10.23 4.66
N HIS A 352 3.20 9.24 4.08
CA HIS A 352 3.57 8.69 2.78
C HIS A 352 3.49 9.75 1.67
N THR A 353 4.47 9.72 0.79
CA THR A 353 4.59 10.60 -0.37
C THR A 353 4.37 9.85 -1.69
N SER A 354 4.18 8.54 -1.62
CA SER A 354 3.90 7.67 -2.76
C SER A 354 2.54 7.98 -3.38
N ASP A 355 2.36 7.70 -4.68
CA ASP A 355 1.09 7.85 -5.38
C ASP A 355 0.17 6.64 -5.12
N VAL A 356 -0.12 6.39 -3.85
CA VAL A 356 -1.05 5.35 -3.39
C VAL A 356 -2.32 6.00 -2.89
N PHE A 357 -3.46 5.54 -3.40
CA PHE A 357 -4.78 5.99 -2.95
C PHE A 357 -5.41 4.92 -2.07
N VAL A 358 -5.67 5.26 -0.82
CA VAL A 358 -6.18 4.30 0.17
C VAL A 358 -7.71 4.31 0.22
N VAL A 359 -8.32 3.14 0.13
CA VAL A 359 -9.76 2.94 0.34
C VAL A 359 -9.94 2.03 1.54
N CYS A 360 -10.27 2.62 2.68
CA CYS A 360 -10.64 1.88 3.88
C CYS A 360 -12.15 1.67 3.92
N THR A 361 -12.60 0.48 4.35
CA THR A 361 -14.03 0.22 4.58
C THR A 361 -14.29 -0.11 6.05
N ALA A 362 -15.46 0.27 6.55
CA ALA A 362 -15.93 -0.12 7.88
C ALA A 362 -17.45 -0.28 7.94
N ASN A 363 -17.90 -1.25 8.74
CA ASN A 363 -19.31 -1.55 8.98
C ASN A 363 -19.78 -1.11 10.38
N ASP A 364 -18.86 -0.93 11.34
CA ASP A 364 -19.19 -0.51 12.70
C ASP A 364 -18.27 0.61 13.18
N VAL A 365 -18.82 1.79 13.27
CA VAL A 365 -18.11 3.01 13.70
C VAL A 365 -17.73 3.00 15.18
N ARG A 366 -18.43 2.25 16.01
CA ARG A 366 -18.17 2.18 17.48
C ARG A 366 -16.84 1.50 17.80
N ARG A 367 -16.37 0.68 16.86
CA ARG A 367 -15.09 -0.04 16.98
C ARG A 367 -13.92 0.70 16.36
N LEU A 368 -14.19 1.82 15.67
CA LEU A 368 -13.14 2.65 15.09
C LEU A 368 -12.60 3.63 16.13
N PRO A 369 -11.27 3.72 16.32
CA PRO A 369 -10.70 4.78 17.13
C PRO A 369 -11.06 6.17 16.59
N PRO A 370 -11.29 7.16 17.47
CA PRO A 370 -11.61 8.53 17.03
C PRO A 370 -10.58 9.11 16.08
N GLU A 371 -9.34 8.66 16.18
CA GLU A 371 -8.24 9.08 15.32
C GLU A 371 -8.45 8.70 13.85
N PHE A 372 -9.21 7.66 13.54
CA PHE A 372 -9.50 7.22 12.16
C PHE A 372 -10.40 8.20 11.41
N SER A 373 -11.31 8.87 12.11
CA SER A 373 -12.28 9.79 11.50
C SER A 373 -11.77 11.24 11.37
N ARG A 374 -10.51 11.51 11.76
CA ARG A 374 -9.94 12.87 11.63
C ARG A 374 -9.69 13.22 10.17
N ALA A 375 -10.13 14.43 9.79
CA ALA A 375 -10.09 14.94 8.42
C ALA A 375 -8.68 15.02 7.78
N GLU A 376 -7.62 14.90 8.58
CA GLU A 376 -6.23 15.02 8.08
C GLU A 376 -5.68 13.75 7.45
N ARG A 377 -6.34 12.59 7.63
CA ARG A 377 -5.86 11.28 7.17
C ARG A 377 -6.49 10.80 5.88
N PHE A 378 -7.74 11.19 5.67
CA PHE A 378 -8.49 10.87 4.46
C PHE A 378 -8.99 12.16 3.82
N ASP A 379 -9.02 12.19 2.50
CA ASP A 379 -9.55 13.32 1.72
C ASP A 379 -11.08 13.41 1.83
N GLY A 380 -11.73 12.31 2.24
CA GLY A 380 -13.16 12.25 2.50
C GLY A 380 -13.58 11.02 3.30
N VAL A 381 -14.58 11.23 4.16
CA VAL A 381 -15.28 10.14 4.86
C VAL A 381 -16.68 10.06 4.27
N PHE A 382 -16.98 8.97 3.58
CA PHE A 382 -18.25 8.78 2.88
C PHE A 382 -19.14 7.78 3.60
N PHE A 383 -20.42 8.11 3.69
CA PHE A 383 -21.43 7.20 4.19
C PHE A 383 -22.23 6.60 3.03
N LEU A 384 -22.22 5.27 2.97
CA LEU A 384 -23.00 4.47 2.02
C LEU A 384 -24.24 3.95 2.73
N ASP A 385 -25.37 4.58 2.49
CA ASP A 385 -26.68 4.15 3.02
C ASP A 385 -27.28 3.04 2.16
N LEU A 386 -28.44 2.57 2.53
CA LEU A 386 -29.24 1.67 1.70
C LEU A 386 -29.57 2.37 0.37
N PRO A 387 -29.52 1.66 -0.76
CA PRO A 387 -29.81 2.25 -2.06
C PRO A 387 -31.27 2.74 -2.16
N GLY A 388 -31.47 3.91 -2.74
CA GLY A 388 -32.79 4.45 -3.05
C GLY A 388 -33.45 3.72 -4.24
N SER A 389 -34.67 4.12 -4.59
CA SER A 389 -35.44 3.45 -5.65
C SER A 389 -34.75 3.43 -7.01
N GLU A 390 -34.16 4.55 -7.44
CA GLU A 390 -33.43 4.64 -8.71
C GLU A 390 -32.17 3.77 -8.74
N GLN A 391 -31.43 3.75 -7.65
CA GLN A 391 -30.22 2.92 -7.53
C GLN A 391 -30.59 1.43 -7.52
N LYS A 392 -31.64 1.05 -6.77
CA LYS A 392 -32.15 -0.32 -6.77
C LYS A 392 -32.59 -0.76 -8.16
N GLN A 393 -33.27 0.13 -8.91
CA GLN A 393 -33.66 -0.18 -10.27
C GLN A 393 -32.43 -0.54 -11.12
N LYS A 394 -31.35 0.27 -11.08
CA LYS A 394 -30.10 -0.02 -11.78
C LYS A 394 -29.47 -1.33 -11.33
N ILE A 395 -29.47 -1.60 -10.01
CA ILE A 395 -28.90 -2.85 -9.46
C ILE A 395 -29.69 -4.07 -9.93
N TRP A 396 -31.03 -3.98 -9.99
CA TRP A 396 -31.87 -5.05 -10.55
C TRP A 396 -31.57 -5.29 -12.02
N GLU A 397 -31.46 -4.24 -12.84
CA GLU A 397 -31.15 -4.34 -14.25
C GLU A 397 -29.79 -5.01 -14.47
N LEU A 398 -28.78 -4.59 -13.72
CA LEU A 398 -27.45 -5.22 -13.76
C LEU A 398 -27.49 -6.69 -13.33
N GLY A 399 -28.23 -7.02 -12.27
CA GLY A 399 -28.38 -8.38 -11.79
C GLY A 399 -29.11 -9.30 -12.78
N ILE A 400 -30.20 -8.82 -13.36
CA ILE A 400 -30.99 -9.55 -14.38
C ILE A 400 -30.13 -9.87 -15.60
N VAL A 401 -29.39 -8.87 -16.12
CA VAL A 401 -28.47 -9.07 -17.26
C VAL A 401 -27.33 -10.03 -16.90
N HIS A 402 -26.72 -9.84 -15.72
CA HIS A 402 -25.57 -10.65 -15.32
C HIS A 402 -25.91 -12.14 -15.16
N PHE A 403 -27.10 -12.45 -14.64
CA PHE A 403 -27.54 -13.84 -14.42
C PHE A 403 -28.45 -14.36 -15.55
N ALA A 404 -28.56 -13.63 -16.66
CA ALA A 404 -29.36 -14.01 -17.83
C ALA A 404 -30.82 -14.34 -17.48
N LEU A 405 -31.43 -13.57 -16.58
CA LEU A 405 -32.83 -13.72 -16.20
C LEU A 405 -33.77 -12.99 -17.17
N ASP A 406 -35.03 -13.42 -17.23
CA ASP A 406 -36.03 -12.73 -18.01
C ASP A 406 -36.30 -11.32 -17.47
N PRO A 407 -36.09 -10.25 -18.29
CA PRO A 407 -36.30 -8.87 -17.86
C PRO A 407 -37.75 -8.50 -17.50
N GLN A 408 -38.69 -9.29 -17.98
CA GLN A 408 -40.13 -9.03 -17.78
C GLN A 408 -40.67 -9.64 -16.46
N GLN A 409 -39.84 -10.38 -15.72
CA GLN A 409 -40.25 -10.95 -14.44
C GLN A 409 -40.67 -9.85 -13.44
N ARG A 410 -41.70 -10.13 -12.68
CA ARG A 410 -42.14 -9.29 -11.58
C ARG A 410 -41.04 -9.27 -10.50
N ARG A 411 -40.59 -8.06 -10.13
CA ARG A 411 -39.66 -7.86 -9.03
C ARG A 411 -40.36 -7.96 -7.67
N PRO A 412 -39.71 -8.52 -6.64
CA PRO A 412 -40.24 -8.53 -5.27
C PRO A 412 -40.22 -7.12 -4.67
N ALA A 413 -40.93 -6.96 -3.57
CA ALA A 413 -40.78 -5.78 -2.72
C ALA A 413 -39.36 -5.80 -2.12
N ASP A 414 -38.64 -4.72 -2.33
CA ASP A 414 -37.22 -4.61 -1.96
C ASP A 414 -36.97 -3.49 -0.93
N ASP A 415 -38.02 -3.18 -0.14
CA ASP A 415 -37.87 -2.21 0.94
C ASP A 415 -36.74 -2.61 1.86
N GLN A 416 -35.85 -1.65 2.14
CA GLN A 416 -34.64 -1.85 2.97
C GLN A 416 -33.63 -2.89 2.47
N TRP A 417 -33.72 -3.34 1.23
CA TRP A 417 -32.70 -4.23 0.64
C TRP A 417 -31.43 -3.46 0.25
N THR A 418 -30.30 -4.12 0.47
CA THR A 418 -28.98 -3.69 -0.02
C THR A 418 -28.76 -4.19 -1.45
N GLY A 419 -27.72 -3.66 -2.10
CA GLY A 419 -27.32 -4.15 -3.42
C GLY A 419 -26.89 -5.61 -3.43
N ALA A 420 -26.27 -6.07 -2.35
CA ALA A 420 -25.87 -7.48 -2.21
C ALA A 420 -27.07 -8.42 -2.13
N GLU A 421 -28.16 -8.04 -1.47
CA GLU A 421 -29.38 -8.82 -1.35
C GLU A 421 -30.13 -8.91 -2.68
N ILE A 422 -30.20 -7.81 -3.42
CA ILE A 422 -30.75 -7.81 -4.78
C ILE A 422 -29.94 -8.78 -5.67
N ARG A 423 -28.61 -8.70 -5.62
CA ARG A 423 -27.74 -9.59 -6.40
C ARG A 423 -27.88 -11.05 -5.93
N ALA A 424 -28.01 -11.30 -4.64
CA ALA A 424 -28.25 -12.65 -4.09
C ALA A 424 -29.59 -13.22 -4.56
N CYS A 425 -30.66 -12.42 -4.61
CA CYS A 425 -31.95 -12.82 -5.15
C CYS A 425 -31.85 -13.22 -6.63
N CYS A 426 -31.21 -12.41 -7.47
CA CYS A 426 -30.98 -12.74 -8.87
C CYS A 426 -30.17 -14.04 -9.03
N ARG A 427 -29.11 -14.21 -8.22
CA ARG A 427 -28.31 -15.44 -8.23
C ARG A 427 -29.11 -16.66 -7.82
N LEU A 428 -29.94 -16.56 -6.79
CA LEU A 428 -30.79 -17.66 -6.35
C LEU A 428 -31.86 -18.01 -7.39
N ALA A 429 -32.45 -17.02 -8.04
CA ALA A 429 -33.40 -17.24 -9.12
C ALA A 429 -32.75 -18.05 -10.26
N ALA A 430 -31.54 -17.68 -10.68
CA ALA A 430 -30.80 -18.40 -11.73
C ALA A 430 -30.32 -19.79 -11.25
N LEU A 431 -29.86 -19.91 -10.00
CA LEU A 431 -29.34 -21.17 -9.45
C LEU A 431 -30.43 -22.23 -9.30
N LEU A 432 -31.61 -21.80 -8.87
CA LEU A 432 -32.73 -22.72 -8.55
C LEU A 432 -33.73 -22.84 -9.70
N ASP A 433 -33.52 -22.09 -10.78
CA ASP A 433 -34.44 -22.00 -11.93
C ASP A 433 -35.87 -21.62 -11.48
N VAL A 434 -35.99 -20.58 -10.64
CA VAL A 434 -37.25 -20.12 -10.09
C VAL A 434 -37.46 -18.62 -10.36
N PRO A 435 -38.73 -18.14 -10.38
CA PRO A 435 -39.00 -16.72 -10.51
C PRO A 435 -38.40 -15.88 -9.37
N LEU A 436 -38.09 -14.61 -9.66
CA LEU A 436 -37.55 -13.66 -8.67
C LEU A 436 -38.38 -13.55 -7.40
N MET A 437 -39.76 -13.59 -7.54
CA MET A 437 -40.66 -13.58 -6.40
C MET A 437 -40.52 -14.75 -5.45
N GLN A 438 -40.15 -15.94 -5.98
CA GLN A 438 -39.91 -17.16 -5.20
C GLN A 438 -38.52 -17.13 -4.57
N ALA A 439 -37.50 -16.72 -5.33
CA ALA A 439 -36.13 -16.56 -4.84
C ALA A 439 -36.07 -15.55 -3.68
N ALA A 440 -36.82 -14.48 -3.74
CA ALA A 440 -36.90 -13.46 -2.71
C ALA A 440 -37.30 -13.97 -1.32
N GLN A 441 -38.10 -15.05 -1.26
CA GLN A 441 -38.48 -15.67 0.02
C GLN A 441 -37.31 -16.27 0.79
N GLN A 442 -36.18 -16.46 0.12
CA GLN A 442 -34.95 -17.00 0.72
C GLN A 442 -33.91 -15.89 1.05
N VAL A 443 -34.25 -14.65 0.80
CA VAL A 443 -33.36 -13.50 1.08
C VAL A 443 -33.85 -12.82 2.37
N VAL A 444 -32.98 -12.76 3.37
CA VAL A 444 -33.26 -12.07 4.63
C VAL A 444 -32.53 -10.73 4.64
N PRO A 445 -33.23 -9.59 4.66
CA PRO A 445 -32.60 -8.27 4.62
C PRO A 445 -31.76 -7.98 5.88
N VAL A 446 -30.52 -7.54 5.68
CA VAL A 446 -29.62 -7.13 6.77
C VAL A 446 -30.21 -5.95 7.56
N ALA A 447 -30.89 -5.05 6.89
CA ALA A 447 -31.54 -3.92 7.55
C ALA A 447 -32.67 -4.33 8.53
N VAL A 448 -33.20 -5.53 8.38
CA VAL A 448 -34.20 -6.10 9.32
C VAL A 448 -33.48 -6.81 10.47
N THR A 449 -32.45 -7.62 10.15
CA THR A 449 -31.71 -8.41 11.15
C THR A 449 -30.79 -7.55 12.01
N ALA A 450 -30.30 -6.42 11.49
CA ALA A 450 -29.38 -5.50 12.15
C ALA A 450 -29.91 -4.06 12.21
N ALA A 451 -31.22 -3.86 12.33
CA ALA A 451 -31.89 -2.57 12.29
C ALA A 451 -31.29 -1.53 13.25
N GLU A 452 -30.98 -1.92 14.47
CA GLU A 452 -30.36 -1.06 15.48
C GLU A 452 -28.97 -0.57 15.05
N SER A 453 -28.16 -1.45 14.47
CA SER A 453 -26.82 -1.11 13.98
C SER A 453 -26.88 -0.14 12.80
N VAL A 454 -27.82 -0.35 11.88
CA VAL A 454 -28.05 0.55 10.73
C VAL A 454 -28.46 1.95 11.23
N GLU A 455 -29.35 2.01 12.20
CA GLU A 455 -29.84 3.28 12.73
C GLU A 455 -28.76 4.03 13.53
N THR A 456 -27.95 3.30 14.27
CA THR A 456 -26.77 3.85 14.96
C THR A 456 -25.77 4.45 13.97
N LEU A 457 -25.49 3.75 12.87
CA LEU A 457 -24.59 4.24 11.80
C LEU A 457 -25.14 5.51 11.16
N ARG A 458 -26.43 5.55 10.79
CA ARG A 458 -27.09 6.72 10.21
C ARG A 458 -27.03 7.93 11.12
N THR A 459 -27.31 7.71 12.41
CA THR A 459 -27.28 8.77 13.43
C THR A 459 -25.87 9.32 13.60
N TRP A 460 -24.87 8.45 13.62
CA TRP A 460 -23.49 8.88 13.73
C TRP A 460 -22.99 9.61 12.47
N ALA A 461 -23.33 9.11 11.28
CA ALA A 461 -22.87 9.65 10.00
C ALA A 461 -23.51 11.00 9.65
N SER A 462 -24.73 11.27 10.18
CA SER A 462 -25.47 12.50 9.89
C SER A 462 -24.68 13.73 10.34
N GLY A 463 -24.41 14.64 9.39
CA GLY A 463 -23.63 15.86 9.59
C GLY A 463 -22.12 15.65 9.79
N ARG A 464 -21.61 14.39 9.70
CA ARG A 464 -20.20 14.06 9.87
C ARG A 464 -19.56 13.46 8.61
N CYS A 465 -20.35 12.77 7.80
CA CYS A 465 -19.88 12.11 6.59
C CYS A 465 -20.42 12.78 5.33
N LEU A 466 -19.69 12.64 4.24
CA LEU A 466 -20.19 12.96 2.90
C LEU A 466 -21.15 11.87 2.44
N SER A 467 -22.17 12.25 1.67
CA SER A 467 -23.03 11.25 1.04
C SER A 467 -22.33 10.60 -0.16
N ALA A 468 -22.38 9.29 -0.27
CA ALA A 468 -21.80 8.57 -1.41
C ALA A 468 -22.62 8.78 -2.70
N ASP A 469 -23.91 9.08 -2.60
CA ASP A 469 -24.82 9.21 -3.74
C ASP A 469 -25.06 10.66 -4.16
N GLN A 470 -25.12 11.58 -3.21
CA GLN A 470 -25.43 12.99 -3.44
C GLN A 470 -24.28 13.88 -3.01
N THR A 471 -24.12 15.02 -3.69
CA THR A 471 -23.09 15.98 -3.33
C THR A 471 -23.41 16.65 -1.99
N GLY A 472 -22.45 16.64 -1.07
CA GLY A 472 -22.55 17.29 0.23
C GLY A 472 -22.60 16.33 1.42
N LEU A 473 -22.93 16.86 2.59
CA LEU A 473 -22.99 16.08 3.82
C LEU A 473 -24.22 15.15 3.82
N PHE A 474 -24.01 13.95 4.32
CA PHE A 474 -25.12 13.05 4.62
C PHE A 474 -25.94 13.61 5.77
N THR A 475 -27.24 13.77 5.55
CA THR A 475 -28.22 14.17 6.57
C THR A 475 -29.31 13.12 6.67
N ARG A 476 -29.51 12.60 7.88
CA ARG A 476 -30.59 11.66 8.15
C ARG A 476 -31.94 12.35 7.99
N VAL A 477 -32.76 11.85 7.11
CA VAL A 477 -34.17 12.26 7.03
C VAL A 477 -34.91 11.62 8.22
N VAL A 478 -35.14 12.40 9.25
CA VAL A 478 -36.02 11.99 10.34
C VAL A 478 -37.46 12.09 9.79
N THR A 479 -37.99 10.99 9.30
CA THR A 479 -39.46 10.89 9.14
C THR A 479 -40.05 10.99 10.54
N SER A 480 -40.51 12.18 10.91
CA SER A 480 -41.34 12.33 12.10
C SER A 480 -42.53 11.44 11.89
N ALA A 481 -42.55 10.27 12.53
CA ALA A 481 -43.79 9.55 12.73
C ALA A 481 -44.70 10.56 13.44
N SER A 482 -45.72 11.03 12.73
CA SER A 482 -46.72 11.87 13.31
C SER A 482 -47.30 11.07 14.46
N ALA A 483 -46.93 11.47 15.69
CA ALA A 483 -47.57 10.93 16.88
C ALA A 483 -49.08 11.06 16.66
N PRO A 484 -49.86 9.99 16.86
CA PRO A 484 -51.31 10.08 16.70
C PRO A 484 -51.79 11.19 17.62
N ARG A 485 -52.25 12.29 17.02
CA ARG A 485 -52.89 13.37 17.79
C ARG A 485 -54.05 12.73 18.51
N ARG A 486 -53.90 12.52 19.81
CA ARG A 486 -54.95 12.08 20.71
C ARG A 486 -56.06 13.12 20.63
N ARG A 487 -57.11 12.85 19.85
CA ARG A 487 -58.33 13.64 19.85
C ARG A 487 -59.03 13.35 21.16
N VAL A 488 -58.93 14.24 22.10
CA VAL A 488 -59.76 14.24 23.29
C VAL A 488 -61.09 14.85 22.86
N THR A 489 -62.06 14.01 22.53
CA THR A 489 -63.46 14.41 22.44
C THR A 489 -64.01 14.50 23.88
N ARG A 490 -64.09 15.71 24.41
CA ARG A 490 -64.94 15.96 25.57
C ARG A 490 -66.36 15.93 25.08
N ASP A 491 -67.15 14.96 25.54
CA ASP A 491 -68.55 14.94 25.38
C ASP A 491 -69.19 15.92 26.40
N PRO A 492 -69.91 16.96 25.96
CA PRO A 492 -70.50 17.93 26.88
C PRO A 492 -71.72 17.43 27.66
N SER A 493 -72.14 16.17 27.46
CA SER A 493 -73.37 15.62 28.03
C SER A 493 -73.21 14.86 29.35
N THR A 494 -72.04 14.85 29.94
CA THR A 494 -71.79 14.26 31.27
C THR A 494 -71.29 15.33 32.25
N ASN A 495 -72.24 16.15 32.73
CA ASN A 495 -72.21 16.87 34.00
C ASN A 495 -73.42 16.50 34.77
#